data_a3415355c100e4528439629b7d2b4fec
#
_entry.id   a3415355c100e4528439629b7d2b4fec
#
_cell.length_a   1.000
_cell.length_b   1.000
_cell.length_c   1.000
_cell.angle_alpha   90.00
_cell.angle_beta   90.00
_cell.angle_gamma   90.00
#
_symmetry.space_group_name_H-M   'P 1'
#
loop_
_entity.id
_entity.type
_entity.pdbx_description
1 polymer ?
#
loop_
_entity_poly.entity_id
_entity_poly.type
_entity_poly.pdbx_seq_one_letter_code
_entity_poly.pdbx_strand_id
1 'polypeptide(L)'
;MASRIEHRSAYSANLATTFEAVAGEAALRARLEQIGGDDAELLEYAPAGDGVRYKLRQGISSDKLPSAVRTLHRGDLIVEREQTWKAAGAGYTGTATASVSGVPGEITAKTSLTGEGERTTLVNSGEVKVRIPFVGGKLENVIAEQVTKLLEREAEFVAKWLTER
;
A
#
# COMPACT_ATOMS: atom_id res chain seq x y z
N MET A 1 -5.66 16.62 -13.27
CA MET A 1 -5.89 16.58 -11.83
C MET A 1 -5.61 15.18 -11.30
N ALA A 2 -5.15 15.09 -10.08
CA ALA A 2 -4.86 13.80 -9.44
C ALA A 2 -5.91 13.51 -8.37
N SER A 3 -6.19 12.23 -8.15
CA SER A 3 -7.09 11.81 -7.06
C SER A 3 -6.27 11.49 -5.82
N ARG A 4 -6.73 11.96 -4.68
CA ARG A 4 -6.01 11.81 -3.42
C ARG A 4 -6.29 10.48 -2.75
N ILE A 5 -5.27 9.99 -2.05
CA ILE A 5 -5.34 8.82 -1.20
C ILE A 5 -4.96 9.28 0.20
N GLU A 6 -5.79 8.99 1.19
CA GLU A 6 -5.45 9.22 2.58
C GLU A 6 -5.98 8.07 3.42
N HIS A 7 -5.14 7.56 4.29
CA HIS A 7 -5.54 6.50 5.20
C HIS A 7 -4.74 6.61 6.50
N ARG A 8 -5.43 6.46 7.61
CA ARG A 8 -4.84 6.52 8.94
C ARG A 8 -5.32 5.33 9.75
N SER A 9 -4.39 4.67 10.43
CA SER A 9 -4.73 3.58 11.33
C SER A 9 -3.89 3.66 12.60
N ALA A 10 -4.45 3.18 13.70
CA ALA A 10 -3.78 3.15 14.99
C ALA A 10 -3.77 1.72 15.52
N TYR A 11 -2.66 1.34 16.11
CA TYR A 11 -2.45 -0.01 16.62
C TYR A 11 -2.07 0.05 18.10
N SER A 12 -2.57 -0.93 18.86
CA SER A 12 -2.30 -1.04 20.30
C SER A 12 -1.02 -1.85 20.54
N ALA A 13 0.09 -1.36 20.00
CA ALA A 13 1.40 -1.98 20.14
C ALA A 13 2.47 -0.90 20.03
N ASN A 14 3.65 -1.16 20.61
CA ASN A 14 4.75 -0.21 20.54
C ASN A 14 5.31 -0.09 19.12
N LEU A 15 6.14 0.92 18.90
CA LEU A 15 6.69 1.23 17.59
C LEU A 15 7.46 0.05 16.97
N ALA A 16 8.35 -0.58 17.73
CA ALA A 16 9.18 -1.65 17.18
C ALA A 16 8.34 -2.85 16.74
N THR A 17 7.39 -3.25 17.56
CA THR A 17 6.49 -4.36 17.25
C THR A 17 5.60 -4.05 16.07
N THR A 18 5.07 -2.83 16.02
CA THR A 18 4.23 -2.40 14.90
C THR A 18 5.02 -2.28 13.60
N PHE A 19 6.24 -1.74 13.66
CA PHE A 19 7.09 -1.65 12.47
C PHE A 19 7.37 -3.04 11.89
N GLU A 20 7.63 -4.03 12.74
CA GLU A 20 7.84 -5.40 12.30
C GLU A 20 6.59 -5.97 11.61
N ALA A 21 5.40 -5.65 12.12
CA ALA A 21 4.14 -6.10 11.53
C ALA A 21 3.84 -5.39 10.20
N VAL A 22 4.27 -4.14 10.05
CA VAL A 22 4.02 -3.34 8.82
C VAL A 22 5.08 -3.61 7.76
N ALA A 23 6.34 -3.73 8.15
CA ALA A 23 7.47 -3.73 7.23
C ALA A 23 8.41 -4.94 7.37
N GLY A 24 8.15 -5.85 8.29
CA GLY A 24 8.96 -7.06 8.43
C GLY A 24 8.72 -8.04 7.29
N GLU A 25 9.76 -8.73 6.87
CA GLU A 25 9.67 -9.64 5.72
C GLU A 25 8.63 -10.74 5.90
N ALA A 26 8.61 -11.39 7.06
CA ALA A 26 7.64 -12.47 7.34
C ALA A 26 6.20 -11.95 7.30
N ALA A 27 5.96 -10.78 7.89
CA ALA A 27 4.63 -10.17 7.90
C ALA A 27 4.19 -9.77 6.49
N LEU A 28 5.12 -9.22 5.68
CA LEU A 28 4.83 -8.85 4.30
C LEU A 28 4.47 -10.07 3.46
N ARG A 29 5.20 -11.16 3.60
CA ARG A 29 4.90 -12.40 2.87
C ARG A 29 3.54 -12.97 3.25
N ALA A 30 3.23 -12.98 4.55
CA ALA A 30 1.93 -13.46 5.03
C ALA A 30 0.78 -12.56 4.52
N ARG A 31 1.00 -11.24 4.52
CA ARG A 31 0.01 -10.29 4.03
C ARG A 31 -0.29 -10.50 2.54
N LEU A 32 0.76 -10.65 1.75
CA LEU A 32 0.60 -10.89 0.31
C LEU A 32 -0.14 -12.19 0.03
N GLU A 33 0.14 -13.23 0.80
CA GLU A 33 -0.54 -14.51 0.65
C GLU A 33 -2.04 -14.41 0.96
N GLN A 34 -2.41 -13.65 1.98
CA GLN A 34 -3.80 -13.54 2.40
C GLN A 34 -4.62 -12.54 1.60
N ILE A 35 -4.04 -11.39 1.26
CA ILE A 35 -4.82 -10.29 0.67
C ILE A 35 -4.22 -9.70 -0.60
N GLY A 36 -3.11 -10.23 -1.08
CA GLY A 36 -2.40 -9.65 -2.23
C GLY A 36 -2.96 -10.02 -3.60
N GLY A 37 -3.85 -11.00 -3.69
CA GLY A 37 -4.37 -11.49 -4.97
C GLY A 37 -3.53 -12.61 -5.56
N ASP A 38 -3.94 -13.08 -6.74
CA ASP A 38 -3.36 -14.27 -7.35
C ASP A 38 -1.88 -14.13 -7.75
N ASP A 39 -1.48 -12.94 -8.16
CA ASP A 39 -0.11 -12.70 -8.63
C ASP A 39 0.76 -11.98 -7.59
N ALA A 40 0.34 -12.00 -6.33
CA ALA A 40 1.06 -11.31 -5.28
C ALA A 40 2.42 -11.95 -5.00
N GLU A 41 3.43 -11.11 -4.88
CA GLU A 41 4.79 -11.57 -4.62
C GLU A 41 5.61 -10.45 -3.98
N LEU A 42 6.49 -10.83 -3.05
CA LEU A 42 7.51 -9.92 -2.54
C LEU A 42 8.72 -10.01 -3.49
N LEU A 43 8.86 -9.00 -4.34
CA LEU A 43 9.86 -9.00 -5.40
C LEU A 43 11.26 -8.70 -4.89
N GLU A 44 11.37 -7.78 -3.94
CA GLU A 44 12.65 -7.39 -3.35
C GLU A 44 12.45 -7.04 -1.88
N TYR A 45 13.44 -7.32 -1.06
CA TYR A 45 13.46 -6.94 0.35
C TYR A 45 14.92 -6.77 0.79
N ALA A 46 15.29 -5.57 1.22
CA ALA A 46 16.67 -5.29 1.62
C ALA A 46 16.74 -4.22 2.70
N PRO A 47 17.70 -4.36 3.63
CA PRO A 47 17.99 -3.28 4.56
C PRO A 47 18.46 -2.04 3.79
N ALA A 48 18.12 -0.85 4.27
CA ALA A 48 18.52 0.41 3.67
C ALA A 48 18.81 1.42 4.78
N GLY A 49 20.09 1.53 5.15
CA GLY A 49 20.50 2.39 6.27
C GLY A 49 19.87 1.89 7.57
N ASP A 50 19.15 2.78 8.25
CA ASP A 50 18.44 2.49 9.49
C ASP A 50 16.97 2.06 9.27
N GLY A 51 16.63 1.72 8.04
CA GLY A 51 15.31 1.28 7.66
C GLY A 51 15.35 0.12 6.67
N VAL A 52 14.39 0.10 5.76
CA VAL A 52 14.22 -1.02 4.83
C VAL A 52 13.61 -0.52 3.51
N ARG A 53 13.91 -1.25 2.44
CA ARG A 53 13.31 -1.03 1.14
C ARG A 53 12.77 -2.36 0.62
N TYR A 54 11.57 -2.33 0.08
CA TYR A 54 10.98 -3.53 -0.51
C TYR A 54 10.10 -3.19 -1.70
N LYS A 55 9.87 -4.20 -2.53
CA LYS A 55 9.04 -4.08 -3.71
C LYS A 55 8.04 -5.22 -3.72
N LEU A 56 6.79 -4.89 -3.92
CA LEU A 56 5.66 -5.83 -3.91
C LEU A 56 4.95 -5.82 -5.24
N ARG A 57 4.38 -6.97 -5.60
CA ARG A 57 3.40 -7.06 -6.65
C ARG A 57 2.09 -7.52 -6.04
N GLN A 58 0.99 -6.84 -6.39
CA GLN A 58 -0.35 -7.13 -5.86
C GLN A 58 -1.35 -7.06 -7.00
N GLY A 59 -2.44 -7.82 -6.87
CA GLY A 59 -3.51 -7.82 -7.87
C GLY A 59 -4.81 -7.28 -7.31
N ILE A 60 -5.54 -6.57 -8.16
CA ILE A 60 -6.92 -6.17 -7.88
C ILE A 60 -7.77 -6.90 -8.89
N SER A 61 -8.65 -7.78 -8.40
CA SER A 61 -9.50 -8.60 -9.25
C SER A 61 -10.41 -7.76 -10.14
N SER A 62 -10.57 -8.17 -11.39
CA SER A 62 -11.48 -7.51 -12.33
C SER A 62 -12.92 -7.47 -11.80
N ASP A 63 -13.31 -8.43 -10.96
CA ASP A 63 -14.64 -8.46 -10.35
C ASP A 63 -14.91 -7.25 -9.45
N LYS A 64 -13.87 -6.62 -8.95
CA LYS A 64 -13.98 -5.45 -8.08
C LYS A 64 -13.97 -4.14 -8.84
N LEU A 65 -13.85 -4.20 -10.16
CA LEU A 65 -13.78 -3.00 -11.00
C LEU A 65 -15.16 -2.67 -11.55
N PRO A 66 -15.52 -1.37 -11.60
CA PRO A 66 -16.76 -0.95 -12.28
C PRO A 66 -16.75 -1.36 -13.74
N SER A 67 -17.94 -1.61 -14.30
CA SER A 67 -18.06 -2.05 -15.69
C SER A 67 -17.39 -1.10 -16.69
N ALA A 68 -17.44 0.20 -16.41
CA ALA A 68 -16.80 1.20 -17.28
C ALA A 68 -15.27 1.00 -17.33
N VAL A 69 -14.66 0.62 -16.21
CA VAL A 69 -13.22 0.36 -16.16
C VAL A 69 -12.87 -0.97 -16.82
N ARG A 70 -13.72 -1.98 -16.66
CA ARG A 70 -13.52 -3.30 -17.32
C ARG A 70 -13.57 -3.17 -18.84
N THR A 71 -14.25 -2.17 -19.35
CA THR A 71 -14.28 -1.88 -20.79
C THR A 71 -12.93 -1.32 -21.25
N LEU A 72 -12.26 -0.55 -20.41
CA LEU A 72 -10.98 0.08 -20.72
C LEU A 72 -9.79 -0.83 -20.45
N HIS A 73 -9.89 -1.70 -19.47
CA HIS A 73 -8.82 -2.59 -19.06
C HIS A 73 -9.37 -3.98 -18.82
N ARG A 74 -8.89 -4.93 -19.60
CA ARG A 74 -9.32 -6.32 -19.48
C ARG A 74 -8.48 -7.06 -18.45
N GLY A 75 -9.13 -7.88 -17.62
CA GLY A 75 -8.48 -8.67 -16.61
C GLY A 75 -8.21 -7.88 -15.33
N ASP A 76 -7.41 -8.48 -14.47
CA ASP A 76 -7.08 -7.89 -13.18
C ASP A 76 -6.11 -6.72 -13.34
N LEU A 77 -6.17 -5.77 -12.40
CA LEU A 77 -5.16 -4.74 -12.32
C LEU A 77 -3.98 -5.29 -11.54
N ILE A 78 -2.80 -5.23 -12.13
CA ILE A 78 -1.56 -5.66 -11.47
C ILE A 78 -0.80 -4.41 -11.03
N VAL A 79 -0.54 -4.31 -9.72
CA VAL A 79 0.12 -3.17 -9.12
C VAL A 79 1.50 -3.57 -8.64
N GLU A 80 2.53 -2.85 -9.07
CA GLU A 80 3.87 -2.97 -8.51
C GLU A 80 4.11 -1.78 -7.61
N ARG A 81 4.51 -2.04 -6.38
CA ARG A 81 4.65 -1.06 -5.32
C ARG A 81 6.03 -1.13 -4.72
N GLU A 82 6.71 0.00 -4.66
CA GLU A 82 8.00 0.13 -3.99
C GLU A 82 7.84 1.01 -2.76
N GLN A 83 8.35 0.53 -1.64
CA GLN A 83 8.25 1.22 -0.37
C GLN A 83 9.63 1.36 0.26
N THR A 84 9.92 2.55 0.78
CA THR A 84 11.10 2.77 1.60
C THR A 84 10.67 3.23 2.99
N TRP A 85 11.43 2.86 3.99
CA TRP A 85 11.25 3.31 5.37
C TRP A 85 12.60 3.68 5.94
N LYS A 86 12.66 4.75 6.72
CA LYS A 86 13.86 5.11 7.48
C LYS A 86 13.45 5.66 8.84
N ALA A 87 14.29 5.44 9.84
CA ALA A 87 14.05 5.97 11.18
C ALA A 87 14.07 7.50 11.18
N ALA A 88 13.13 8.12 11.88
CA ALA A 88 13.00 9.57 11.96
C ALA A 88 12.32 9.96 13.26
N GLY A 89 13.07 10.58 14.17
CA GLY A 89 12.52 10.99 15.46
C GLY A 89 11.95 9.82 16.25
N ALA A 90 10.70 9.93 16.66
CA ALA A 90 10.01 8.91 17.45
C ALA A 90 9.29 7.88 16.55
N GLY A 91 9.76 7.68 15.34
CA GLY A 91 9.11 6.76 14.43
C GLY A 91 9.89 6.50 13.16
N TYR A 92 9.15 6.24 12.09
CA TYR A 92 9.70 6.02 10.76
C TYR A 92 8.96 6.88 9.76
N THR A 93 9.66 7.32 8.72
CA THR A 93 9.04 7.96 7.57
C THR A 93 9.44 7.19 6.33
N GLY A 94 8.60 7.27 5.31
CA GLY A 94 8.90 6.58 4.07
C GLY A 94 8.16 7.16 2.89
N THR A 95 8.49 6.59 1.73
CA THR A 95 7.81 6.93 0.49
C THR A 95 7.39 5.65 -0.20
N ALA A 96 6.26 5.72 -0.86
CA ALA A 96 5.77 4.63 -1.68
C ALA A 96 5.52 5.15 -3.09
N THR A 97 5.91 4.35 -4.07
CA THR A 97 5.56 4.60 -5.46
C THR A 97 4.95 3.32 -6.00
N ALA A 98 3.97 3.45 -6.88
CA ALA A 98 3.35 2.28 -7.48
C ALA A 98 2.94 2.59 -8.91
N SER A 99 2.88 1.54 -9.71
CA SER A 99 2.38 1.62 -11.07
C SER A 99 1.39 0.50 -11.29
N VAL A 100 0.44 0.73 -12.18
CA VAL A 100 -0.56 -0.26 -12.57
C VAL A 100 -0.24 -0.71 -13.99
N SER A 101 -0.07 -2.01 -14.17
CA SER A 101 0.27 -2.59 -15.46
C SER A 101 -0.77 -2.21 -16.53
N GLY A 102 -0.31 -1.70 -17.66
CA GLY A 102 -1.18 -1.31 -18.76
C GLY A 102 -1.89 0.03 -18.58
N VAL A 103 -1.63 0.75 -17.49
CA VAL A 103 -2.24 2.06 -17.23
C VAL A 103 -1.13 3.10 -17.13
N PRO A 104 -1.02 4.05 -18.08
CA PRO A 104 0.00 5.09 -17.98
C PRO A 104 -0.35 6.05 -16.84
N GLY A 105 0.56 6.16 -15.89
CA GLY A 105 0.33 6.99 -14.72
C GLY A 105 1.21 6.53 -13.57
N GLU A 106 0.93 7.07 -12.39
CA GLU A 106 1.71 6.74 -11.21
C GLU A 106 0.91 6.98 -9.94
N ILE A 107 1.27 6.24 -8.91
CA ILE A 107 0.76 6.44 -7.56
C ILE A 107 1.96 6.80 -6.71
N THR A 108 1.85 7.89 -5.96
CA THR A 108 2.91 8.31 -5.04
C THR A 108 2.30 8.57 -3.67
N ALA A 109 3.02 8.24 -2.62
CA ALA A 109 2.55 8.45 -1.26
C ALA A 109 3.71 8.69 -0.31
N LYS A 110 3.41 9.45 0.74
CA LYS A 110 4.28 9.59 1.89
C LYS A 110 3.67 8.77 3.01
N THR A 111 4.52 8.06 3.74
CA THR A 111 4.10 7.20 4.83
C THR A 111 4.80 7.62 6.11
N SER A 112 4.13 7.50 7.23
CA SER A 112 4.74 7.75 8.53
C SER A 112 4.20 6.76 9.56
N LEU A 113 5.08 6.38 10.47
CA LEU A 113 4.75 5.51 11.57
C LEU A 113 5.27 6.19 12.84
N THR A 114 4.36 6.59 13.72
CA THR A 114 4.71 7.35 14.92
C THR A 114 4.30 6.57 16.15
N GLY A 115 5.26 6.30 17.04
CA GLY A 115 5.03 5.57 18.27
C GLY A 115 4.91 6.47 19.46
N GLU A 116 3.99 6.12 20.37
CA GLU A 116 3.80 6.80 21.65
C GLU A 116 3.40 5.73 22.67
N GLY A 117 4.40 5.24 23.43
CA GLY A 117 4.19 4.14 24.37
C GLY A 117 3.76 2.86 23.66
N GLU A 118 2.64 2.30 24.09
CA GLU A 118 2.06 1.08 23.51
C GLU A 118 1.03 1.39 22.43
N ARG A 119 1.18 2.53 21.78
CA ARG A 119 0.32 2.91 20.68
C ARG A 119 1.17 3.42 19.52
N THR A 120 0.83 3.00 18.31
CA THR A 120 1.53 3.41 17.10
C THR A 120 0.51 3.79 16.03
N THR A 121 0.75 4.90 15.35
CA THR A 121 -0.13 5.41 14.31
C THR A 121 0.56 5.36 12.96
N LEU A 122 -0.11 4.79 11.97
CA LEU A 122 0.34 4.74 10.58
C LEU A 122 -0.50 5.70 9.75
N VAL A 123 0.16 6.56 8.99
CA VAL A 123 -0.50 7.50 8.08
C VAL A 123 0.05 7.32 6.67
N ASN A 124 -0.86 7.21 5.71
CA ASN A 124 -0.54 7.20 4.29
C ASN A 124 -1.23 8.40 3.65
N SER A 125 -0.48 9.19 2.89
CA SER A 125 -1.02 10.36 2.19
C SER A 125 -0.39 10.42 0.82
N GLY A 126 -1.21 10.38 -0.23
CA GLY A 126 -0.67 10.36 -1.58
C GLY A 126 -1.68 10.70 -2.64
N GLU A 127 -1.35 10.38 -3.87
CA GLU A 127 -2.21 10.66 -5.00
C GLU A 127 -2.01 9.67 -6.14
N VAL A 128 -3.06 9.54 -6.94
CA VAL A 128 -3.07 8.75 -8.17
C VAL A 128 -3.18 9.69 -9.34
N LYS A 129 -2.32 9.54 -10.34
CA LYS A 129 -2.35 10.32 -11.57
C LYS A 129 -2.34 9.38 -12.76
N VAL A 130 -3.34 9.51 -13.63
CA VAL A 130 -3.47 8.71 -14.85
C VAL A 130 -3.40 9.62 -16.07
N ARG A 131 -2.55 9.26 -17.03
CA ARG A 131 -2.31 10.07 -18.23
C ARG A 131 -3.04 9.50 -19.45
N ILE A 132 -4.35 9.39 -19.36
CA ILE A 132 -5.18 8.96 -20.49
C ILE A 132 -6.18 10.07 -20.77
N PRO A 133 -6.19 10.62 -21.99
CA PRO A 133 -7.13 11.69 -22.34
C PRO A 133 -8.58 11.25 -22.13
N PHE A 134 -9.40 12.16 -21.64
CA PHE A 134 -10.87 12.05 -21.48
C PHE A 134 -11.32 11.10 -20.36
N VAL A 135 -10.62 9.99 -20.12
CA VAL A 135 -11.04 8.99 -19.13
C VAL A 135 -10.10 8.90 -17.94
N GLY A 136 -8.96 9.61 -17.98
CA GLY A 136 -7.96 9.54 -16.93
C GLY A 136 -8.48 9.88 -15.55
N GLY A 137 -9.27 10.96 -15.44
CA GLY A 137 -9.82 11.38 -14.16
C GLY A 137 -10.76 10.34 -13.53
N LYS A 138 -11.57 9.70 -14.35
CA LYS A 138 -12.48 8.65 -13.88
C LYS A 138 -11.70 7.42 -13.39
N LEU A 139 -10.67 7.04 -14.16
CA LEU A 139 -9.84 5.90 -13.78
C LEU A 139 -9.00 6.21 -12.54
N GLU A 140 -8.50 7.44 -12.39
CA GLU A 140 -7.82 7.88 -11.16
C GLU A 140 -8.69 7.68 -9.93
N ASN A 141 -9.96 8.09 -10.02
CA ASN A 141 -10.88 7.97 -8.90
C ASN A 141 -11.11 6.50 -8.52
N VAL A 142 -11.26 5.63 -9.51
CA VAL A 142 -11.45 4.20 -9.26
C VAL A 142 -10.21 3.59 -8.63
N ILE A 143 -9.03 3.91 -9.14
CA ILE A 143 -7.78 3.39 -8.60
C ILE A 143 -7.59 3.90 -7.16
N ALA A 144 -7.82 5.19 -6.91
CA ALA A 144 -7.71 5.75 -5.57
C ALA A 144 -8.65 5.05 -4.58
N GLU A 145 -9.87 4.76 -5.01
CA GLU A 145 -10.84 4.03 -4.17
C GLU A 145 -10.36 2.61 -3.88
N GLN A 146 -9.87 1.89 -4.88
CA GLN A 146 -9.39 0.53 -4.69
C GLN A 146 -8.13 0.48 -3.84
N VAL A 147 -7.22 1.44 -4.00
CA VAL A 147 -6.03 1.53 -3.16
C VAL A 147 -6.41 1.83 -1.71
N THR A 148 -7.38 2.72 -1.48
CA THR A 148 -7.85 3.01 -0.12
C THR A 148 -8.43 1.75 0.53
N LYS A 149 -9.22 0.97 -0.20
CA LYS A 149 -9.75 -0.30 0.30
C LYS A 149 -8.64 -1.30 0.60
N LEU A 150 -7.61 -1.33 -0.23
CA LEU A 150 -6.45 -2.19 0.01
C LEU A 150 -5.73 -1.78 1.29
N LEU A 151 -5.53 -0.48 1.51
CA LEU A 151 -4.90 0.02 2.73
C LEU A 151 -5.73 -0.33 3.97
N GLU A 152 -7.06 -0.29 3.87
CA GLU A 152 -7.94 -0.71 4.96
C GLU A 152 -7.75 -2.20 5.28
N ARG A 153 -7.67 -3.04 4.26
CA ARG A 153 -7.43 -4.48 4.45
C ARG A 153 -6.04 -4.76 5.01
N GLU A 154 -5.05 -3.99 4.58
CA GLU A 154 -3.70 -4.09 5.13
C GLU A 154 -3.68 -3.72 6.61
N ALA A 155 -4.41 -2.67 6.98
CA ALA A 155 -4.53 -2.25 8.38
C ALA A 155 -5.20 -3.33 9.24
N GLU A 156 -6.24 -3.96 8.72
CA GLU A 156 -6.91 -5.07 9.41
C GLU A 156 -5.96 -6.27 9.58
N PHE A 157 -5.19 -6.57 8.54
CA PHE A 157 -4.20 -7.64 8.60
C PHE A 157 -3.16 -7.35 9.68
N VAL A 158 -2.62 -6.14 9.72
CA VAL A 158 -1.61 -5.75 10.71
C VAL A 158 -2.18 -5.85 12.13
N ALA A 159 -3.39 -5.36 12.34
CA ALA A 159 -4.03 -5.43 13.66
C ALA A 159 -4.19 -6.89 14.12
N LYS A 160 -4.60 -7.77 13.22
CA LYS A 160 -4.75 -9.19 13.52
C LYS A 160 -3.39 -9.86 13.79
N TRP A 161 -2.39 -9.55 12.97
CA TRP A 161 -1.03 -10.06 13.15
C TRP A 161 -0.49 -9.70 14.54
N LEU A 162 -0.73 -8.48 14.99
CA LEU A 162 -0.29 -8.01 16.30
C LEU A 162 -0.97 -8.75 17.46
N THR A 163 -2.22 -9.15 17.29
CA THR A 163 -2.95 -9.87 18.35
C THR A 163 -2.61 -11.36 18.41
N GLU A 164 -2.10 -11.93 17.32
CA GLU A 164 -1.76 -13.35 17.24
C GLU A 164 -0.31 -13.66 17.64
N ARG A 165 0.44 -12.65 18.08
CA ARG A 165 1.87 -12.81 18.43
C ARG A 165 2.14 -12.70 19.90
#